data_3ed595998989c4466a26b6efc354dd12
#
_entry.id   3ed595998989c4466a26b6efc354dd12
#
_cell.length_a   1.000
_cell.length_b   1.000
_cell.length_c   1.000
_cell.angle_alpha   90.00
_cell.angle_beta   90.00
_cell.angle_gamma   90.00
#
_symmetry.space_group_name_H-M   'P 1'
#
loop_
_entity.id
_entity.type
_entity.pdbx_description
1 polymer ?
#
loop_
_entity_poly.entity_id
_entity_poly.type
_entity_poly.pdbx_seq_one_letter_code
_entity_poly.pdbx_strand_id
1 'polypeptide(L)'
;MSKTEIPMTKRPPRSRPTWTDVKAKLASLDRIALTGLIQDLYAADMDNQTFLHTRFSLGEDILKPYKKKLERWLWPDVLRDQNISVANAKQAISSYRKAVGEPAGLAELMVSYCESAVGFSNEVGYEDEGYFDALLNMFEQALKVICQLPAADRDALIVRLERVRTTGDNLGYSVGDDMDSLLADYVPT
;
A
#
# COMPACT_ATOMS: atom_id res chain seq x y z
N MET A 1 -56.34 22.71 37.93
CA MET A 1 -55.67 23.04 36.67
C MET A 1 -54.50 22.09 36.51
N SER A 2 -54.72 20.98 35.79
CA SER A 2 -53.67 19.96 35.57
C SER A 2 -52.87 20.31 34.30
N LYS A 3 -51.55 20.47 34.45
CA LYS A 3 -50.62 20.64 33.34
C LYS A 3 -50.33 19.25 32.74
N THR A 4 -50.78 19.05 31.52
CA THR A 4 -50.44 17.87 30.71
C THR A 4 -49.05 18.11 30.12
N GLU A 5 -48.02 17.38 30.61
CA GLU A 5 -46.70 17.34 30.02
C GLU A 5 -46.72 16.43 28.77
N ILE A 6 -46.33 17.03 27.63
CA ILE A 6 -46.20 16.29 26.37
C ILE A 6 -44.81 15.63 26.37
N PRO A 7 -44.66 14.30 26.22
CA PRO A 7 -43.37 13.67 26.22
C PRO A 7 -42.60 14.02 24.93
N MET A 8 -41.45 14.66 25.10
CA MET A 8 -40.50 14.88 24.00
C MET A 8 -39.95 13.54 23.52
N THR A 9 -40.42 13.09 22.38
CA THR A 9 -39.82 11.94 21.66
C THR A 9 -38.40 12.27 21.22
N LYS A 10 -37.40 11.68 21.90
CA LYS A 10 -36.00 11.70 21.45
C LYS A 10 -35.92 11.06 20.06
N ARG A 11 -35.55 11.85 19.03
CA ARG A 11 -35.17 11.33 17.71
C ARG A 11 -34.07 10.29 17.90
N PRO A 12 -34.17 9.08 17.31
CA PRO A 12 -33.11 8.10 17.36
C PRO A 12 -31.84 8.70 16.71
N PRO A 13 -30.63 8.38 17.20
CA PRO A 13 -29.41 8.87 16.61
C PRO A 13 -29.35 8.42 15.14
N ARG A 14 -29.14 9.37 14.22
CA ARG A 14 -28.97 9.07 12.80
C ARG A 14 -27.77 8.14 12.67
N SER A 15 -27.99 6.90 12.24
CA SER A 15 -26.93 5.98 11.88
C SER A 15 -26.04 6.64 10.82
N ARG A 16 -24.71 6.45 10.94
CA ARG A 16 -23.79 6.96 9.91
C ARG A 16 -24.14 6.35 8.56
N PRO A 17 -24.15 7.14 7.46
CA PRO A 17 -24.39 6.60 6.13
C PRO A 17 -23.43 5.45 5.80
N THR A 18 -23.94 4.42 5.17
CA THR A 18 -23.19 3.21 4.81
C THR A 18 -23.00 3.12 3.30
N TRP A 19 -22.13 2.20 2.85
CA TRP A 19 -21.99 1.90 1.43
C TRP A 19 -23.33 1.47 0.79
N THR A 20 -24.17 0.76 1.53
CA THR A 20 -25.51 0.36 1.06
C THR A 20 -26.37 1.56 0.70
N ASP A 21 -26.32 2.62 1.51
CA ASP A 21 -27.07 3.86 1.24
C ASP A 21 -26.54 4.56 -0.01
N VAL A 22 -25.21 4.62 -0.18
CA VAL A 22 -24.56 5.18 -1.37
C VAL A 22 -24.94 4.36 -2.61
N LYS A 23 -24.82 3.04 -2.55
CA LYS A 23 -25.18 2.12 -3.65
C LYS A 23 -26.62 2.30 -4.12
N ALA A 24 -27.56 2.47 -3.17
CA ALA A 24 -28.95 2.71 -3.51
C ALA A 24 -29.15 4.02 -4.29
N LYS A 25 -28.39 5.07 -3.97
CA LYS A 25 -28.40 6.32 -4.74
C LYS A 25 -27.76 6.17 -6.11
N LEU A 26 -26.62 5.49 -6.19
CA LEU A 26 -25.93 5.23 -7.48
C LEU A 26 -26.82 4.45 -8.45
N ALA A 27 -27.62 3.50 -7.95
CA ALA A 27 -28.53 2.70 -8.77
C ALA A 27 -29.66 3.52 -9.45
N SER A 28 -29.95 4.73 -8.95
CA SER A 28 -30.93 5.65 -9.55
C SER A 28 -30.33 6.61 -10.59
N LEU A 29 -29.00 6.62 -10.77
CA LEU A 29 -28.32 7.48 -11.73
C LEU A 29 -28.25 6.80 -13.11
N ASP A 30 -28.40 7.59 -14.15
CA ASP A 30 -28.12 7.15 -15.52
C ASP A 30 -26.60 7.11 -15.79
N ARG A 31 -26.21 6.61 -16.97
CA ARG A 31 -24.81 6.49 -17.37
C ARG A 31 -24.09 7.83 -17.41
N ILE A 32 -24.77 8.90 -17.81
CA ILE A 32 -24.17 10.24 -17.93
C ILE A 32 -23.86 10.78 -16.54
N ALA A 33 -24.84 10.69 -15.62
CA ALA A 33 -24.69 11.11 -14.24
C ALA A 33 -23.62 10.31 -13.49
N LEU A 34 -23.53 8.97 -13.71
CA LEU A 34 -22.46 8.13 -13.16
C LEU A 34 -21.08 8.53 -13.68
N THR A 35 -20.97 8.82 -15.00
CA THR A 35 -19.71 9.25 -15.60
C THR A 35 -19.31 10.62 -15.04
N GLY A 36 -20.25 11.55 -14.86
CA GLY A 36 -20.01 12.84 -14.23
C GLY A 36 -19.50 12.70 -12.79
N LEU A 37 -20.12 11.84 -12.00
CA LEU A 37 -19.67 11.56 -10.63
C LEU A 37 -18.25 10.98 -10.59
N ILE A 38 -17.90 10.07 -11.51
CA ILE A 38 -16.53 9.55 -11.63
C ILE A 38 -15.55 10.66 -12.01
N GLN A 39 -15.94 11.57 -12.90
CA GLN A 39 -15.13 12.73 -13.27
C GLN A 39 -14.89 13.65 -12.07
N ASP A 40 -15.89 13.89 -11.25
CA ASP A 40 -15.76 14.69 -10.02
C ASP A 40 -14.79 14.02 -9.03
N LEU A 41 -14.91 12.70 -8.83
CA LEU A 41 -13.95 11.93 -8.01
C LEU A 41 -12.54 11.97 -8.57
N TYR A 42 -12.38 11.87 -9.88
CA TYR A 42 -11.10 11.97 -10.57
C TYR A 42 -10.46 13.35 -10.36
N ALA A 43 -11.24 14.41 -10.43
CA ALA A 43 -10.75 15.78 -10.24
C ALA A 43 -10.45 16.12 -8.76
N ALA A 44 -11.11 15.45 -7.83
CA ALA A 44 -11.01 15.73 -6.40
C ALA A 44 -9.68 15.30 -5.76
N ASP A 45 -9.05 14.23 -6.27
CA ASP A 45 -7.91 13.61 -5.61
C ASP A 45 -6.97 12.89 -6.60
N MET A 46 -5.65 13.11 -6.44
CA MET A 46 -4.61 12.44 -7.23
C MET A 46 -4.59 10.91 -7.05
N ASP A 47 -5.05 10.40 -5.90
CA ASP A 47 -5.12 8.96 -5.66
C ASP A 47 -6.24 8.34 -6.49
N ASN A 48 -7.36 9.04 -6.68
CA ASN A 48 -8.43 8.62 -7.59
C ASN A 48 -7.95 8.60 -9.05
N GLN A 49 -7.16 9.60 -9.46
CA GLN A 49 -6.54 9.63 -10.79
C GLN A 49 -5.61 8.43 -10.97
N THR A 50 -4.69 8.21 -10.03
CA THR A 50 -3.76 7.09 -10.02
C THR A 50 -4.51 5.76 -10.09
N PHE A 51 -5.57 5.59 -9.29
CA PHE A 51 -6.40 4.39 -9.30
C PHE A 51 -7.03 4.13 -10.66
N LEU A 52 -7.64 5.14 -11.28
CA LEU A 52 -8.31 4.99 -12.58
C LEU A 52 -7.29 4.77 -13.71
N HIS A 53 -6.16 5.49 -13.71
CA HIS A 53 -5.10 5.28 -14.67
C HIS A 53 -4.56 3.84 -14.59
N THR A 54 -4.31 3.35 -13.38
CA THR A 54 -3.85 1.97 -13.17
C THR A 54 -4.91 0.95 -13.58
N ARG A 55 -6.17 1.16 -13.18
CA ARG A 55 -7.30 0.27 -13.50
C ARG A 55 -7.50 0.08 -15.01
N PHE A 56 -7.27 1.11 -15.77
CA PHE A 56 -7.45 1.11 -17.22
C PHE A 56 -6.13 1.01 -17.99
N SER A 57 -5.01 0.75 -17.30
CA SER A 57 -3.66 0.64 -17.89
C SER A 57 -3.30 1.85 -18.74
N LEU A 58 -3.61 3.06 -18.25
CA LEU A 58 -3.30 4.32 -18.90
C LEU A 58 -1.93 4.83 -18.48
N GLY A 59 -1.04 5.07 -19.44
CA GLY A 59 0.32 5.55 -19.22
C GLY A 59 1.38 4.49 -19.50
N GLU A 60 2.65 4.91 -19.54
CA GLU A 60 3.79 4.04 -19.88
C GLU A 60 4.20 3.12 -18.72
N ASP A 61 4.12 3.60 -17.49
CA ASP A 61 4.48 2.85 -16.28
C ASP A 61 3.45 3.09 -15.17
N ILE A 62 2.55 2.13 -15.02
CA ILE A 62 1.47 2.16 -14.03
C ILE A 62 1.97 1.95 -12.60
N LEU A 63 3.19 1.43 -12.39
CA LEU A 63 3.80 1.22 -11.06
C LEU A 63 4.51 2.47 -10.54
N LYS A 64 4.98 3.33 -11.43
CA LYS A 64 5.77 4.52 -11.08
C LYS A 64 5.13 5.42 -10.01
N PRO A 65 3.82 5.73 -10.04
CA PRO A 65 3.18 6.54 -9.01
C PRO A 65 3.23 5.88 -7.62
N TYR A 66 3.10 4.56 -7.57
CA TYR A 66 3.16 3.80 -6.32
C TYR A 66 4.59 3.72 -5.77
N LYS A 67 5.59 3.46 -6.63
CA LYS A 67 7.01 3.49 -6.25
C LYS A 67 7.42 4.85 -5.66
N LYS A 68 6.99 5.96 -6.27
CA LYS A 68 7.22 7.29 -5.71
C LYS A 68 6.59 7.48 -4.33
N LYS A 69 5.42 6.88 -4.08
CA LYS A 69 4.80 6.92 -2.75
C LYS A 69 5.57 6.08 -1.74
N LEU A 70 6.07 4.89 -2.14
CA LEU A 70 6.92 4.06 -1.28
C LEU A 70 8.18 4.84 -0.89
N GLU A 71 8.90 5.37 -1.86
CA GLU A 71 10.09 6.19 -1.63
C GLU A 71 9.78 7.38 -0.70
N ARG A 72 8.73 8.16 -0.98
CA ARG A 72 8.32 9.29 -0.14
C ARG A 72 8.08 8.92 1.32
N TRP A 73 7.53 7.75 1.62
CA TRP A 73 7.15 7.34 2.97
C TRP A 73 8.19 6.48 3.67
N LEU A 74 9.07 5.79 2.94
CA LEU A 74 10.12 4.91 3.50
C LEU A 74 11.51 5.53 3.42
N TRP A 75 11.72 6.46 2.52
CA TRP A 75 12.97 7.20 2.34
C TRP A 75 12.71 8.70 2.28
N PRO A 76 12.19 9.28 3.39
CA PRO A 76 11.85 10.70 3.42
C PRO A 76 13.10 11.58 3.42
N ASP A 77 12.95 12.80 2.92
CA ASP A 77 13.98 13.84 3.05
C ASP A 77 14.02 14.34 4.51
N VAL A 78 14.95 13.79 5.29
CA VAL A 78 15.13 14.13 6.71
C VAL A 78 15.53 15.60 6.92
N LEU A 79 16.15 16.24 5.91
CA LEU A 79 16.53 17.66 5.98
C LEU A 79 15.30 18.59 5.84
N ARG A 80 14.17 18.07 5.36
CA ARG A 80 12.90 18.80 5.21
C ARG A 80 11.86 18.39 6.24
N ASP A 81 12.27 17.81 7.37
CA ASP A 81 11.36 17.33 8.44
C ASP A 81 10.24 16.41 7.92
N GLN A 82 10.51 15.64 6.88
CA GLN A 82 9.55 14.67 6.38
C GLN A 82 9.52 13.44 7.28
N ASN A 83 8.33 13.00 7.64
CA ASN A 83 8.15 11.83 8.50
C ASN A 83 8.12 10.51 7.71
N ILE A 84 8.66 9.46 8.30
CA ILE A 84 8.47 8.07 7.89
C ILE A 84 7.02 7.65 8.16
N SER A 85 6.44 6.87 7.27
CA SER A 85 5.13 6.27 7.51
C SER A 85 4.99 4.91 6.82
N VAL A 86 5.28 3.86 7.57
CA VAL A 86 5.04 2.45 7.17
C VAL A 86 3.58 2.24 6.74
N ALA A 87 2.63 2.83 7.47
CA ALA A 87 1.21 2.71 7.16
C ALA A 87 0.86 3.27 5.77
N ASN A 88 1.37 4.46 5.43
CA ASN A 88 1.14 5.07 4.12
C ASN A 88 1.86 4.32 2.99
N ALA A 89 3.06 3.77 3.25
CA ALA A 89 3.74 2.92 2.30
C ALA A 89 2.93 1.64 2.00
N LYS A 90 2.47 0.94 3.03
CA LYS A 90 1.58 -0.23 2.88
C LYS A 90 0.26 0.12 2.18
N GLN A 91 -0.27 1.33 2.42
CA GLN A 91 -1.47 1.82 1.74
C GLN A 91 -1.25 1.97 0.23
N ALA A 92 -0.07 2.39 -0.23
CA ALA A 92 0.24 2.46 -1.66
C ALA A 92 0.14 1.07 -2.33
N ILE A 93 0.72 0.02 -1.73
CA ILE A 93 0.62 -1.35 -2.23
C ILE A 93 -0.85 -1.84 -2.21
N SER A 94 -1.58 -1.55 -1.12
CA SER A 94 -3.01 -1.89 -1.01
C SER A 94 -3.86 -1.21 -2.10
N SER A 95 -3.53 0.04 -2.44
CA SER A 95 -4.21 0.80 -3.50
C SER A 95 -3.98 0.17 -4.87
N TYR A 96 -2.75 -0.24 -5.20
CA TYR A 96 -2.45 -0.99 -6.42
C TYR A 96 -3.21 -2.32 -6.45
N ARG A 97 -3.22 -3.08 -5.34
CA ARG A 97 -3.96 -4.34 -5.24
C ARG A 97 -5.45 -4.17 -5.54
N LYS A 98 -6.06 -3.08 -5.08
CA LYS A 98 -7.46 -2.75 -5.37
C LYS A 98 -7.69 -2.28 -6.81
N ALA A 99 -6.70 -1.60 -7.39
CA ALA A 99 -6.82 -1.08 -8.76
C ALA A 99 -6.74 -2.22 -9.80
N VAL A 100 -5.69 -3.03 -9.76
CA VAL A 100 -5.43 -4.13 -10.70
C VAL A 100 -5.14 -5.43 -9.97
N GLY A 101 -4.21 -5.39 -9.01
CA GLY A 101 -3.84 -6.54 -8.19
C GLY A 101 -3.10 -7.62 -8.92
N GLU A 102 -2.47 -7.31 -10.05
CA GLU A 102 -1.65 -8.25 -10.80
C GLU A 102 -0.45 -8.71 -9.97
N PRO A 103 -0.20 -10.05 -9.87
CA PRO A 103 0.84 -10.57 -8.98
C PRO A 103 2.24 -10.05 -9.27
N ALA A 104 2.64 -9.92 -10.53
CA ALA A 104 3.95 -9.41 -10.91
C ALA A 104 4.15 -7.96 -10.45
N GLY A 105 3.16 -7.09 -10.66
CA GLY A 105 3.20 -5.71 -10.19
C GLY A 105 3.16 -5.59 -8.66
N LEU A 106 2.43 -6.47 -7.96
CA LEU A 106 2.45 -6.53 -6.50
C LEU A 106 3.84 -6.92 -5.98
N ALA A 107 4.44 -7.96 -6.54
CA ALA A 107 5.79 -8.41 -6.18
C ALA A 107 6.81 -7.29 -6.40
N GLU A 108 6.74 -6.60 -7.54
CA GLU A 108 7.61 -5.47 -7.88
C GLU A 108 7.50 -4.33 -6.85
N LEU A 109 6.30 -3.99 -6.41
CA LEU A 109 6.09 -2.95 -5.38
C LEU A 109 6.56 -3.40 -4.00
N MET A 110 6.38 -4.67 -3.64
CA MET A 110 6.85 -5.22 -2.37
C MET A 110 8.38 -5.25 -2.30
N VAL A 111 9.05 -5.65 -3.40
CA VAL A 111 10.51 -5.59 -3.51
C VAL A 111 11.00 -4.14 -3.43
N SER A 112 10.37 -3.21 -4.16
CA SER A 112 10.71 -1.78 -4.07
C SER A 112 10.50 -1.20 -2.67
N TYR A 113 9.51 -1.68 -1.91
CA TYR A 113 9.36 -1.34 -0.50
C TYR A 113 10.57 -1.77 0.32
N CYS A 114 11.02 -3.03 0.17
CA CYS A 114 12.15 -3.56 0.91
C CYS A 114 13.47 -2.82 0.54
N GLU A 115 13.68 -2.54 -0.74
CA GLU A 115 14.83 -1.77 -1.23
C GLU A 115 14.86 -0.36 -0.61
N SER A 116 13.72 0.33 -0.59
CA SER A 116 13.62 1.67 0.01
C SER A 116 13.86 1.64 1.51
N ALA A 117 13.31 0.65 2.21
CA ALA A 117 13.42 0.54 3.65
C ALA A 117 14.86 0.26 4.11
N VAL A 118 15.53 -0.71 3.49
CA VAL A 118 16.93 -1.04 3.78
C VAL A 118 17.86 0.09 3.38
N GLY A 119 17.64 0.69 2.19
CA GLY A 119 18.44 1.80 1.70
C GLY A 119 18.42 2.99 2.65
N PHE A 120 17.24 3.40 3.12
CA PHE A 120 17.11 4.48 4.09
C PHE A 120 17.81 4.19 5.41
N SER A 121 17.60 2.99 5.99
CA SER A 121 18.24 2.63 7.27
C SER A 121 19.76 2.68 7.18
N ASN A 122 20.34 2.20 6.08
CA ASN A 122 21.79 2.24 5.87
C ASN A 122 22.32 3.66 5.63
N GLU A 123 21.57 4.51 4.90
CA GLU A 123 22.06 5.86 4.57
C GLU A 123 22.07 6.77 5.78
N VAL A 124 21.03 6.70 6.63
CA VAL A 124 20.87 7.63 7.75
C VAL A 124 21.12 7.01 9.13
N GLY A 125 21.42 5.70 9.19
CA GLY A 125 21.59 4.97 10.46
C GLY A 125 20.26 4.87 11.22
N TYR A 126 19.12 4.75 10.52
CA TYR A 126 17.80 4.65 11.17
C TYR A 126 17.60 3.25 11.73
N GLU A 127 17.36 3.18 13.05
CA GLU A 127 17.10 1.94 13.79
C GLU A 127 15.78 2.08 14.56
N ASP A 128 14.79 1.26 14.19
CA ASP A 128 13.49 1.19 14.85
C ASP A 128 12.91 -0.22 14.69
N GLU A 129 12.59 -0.87 15.79
CA GLU A 129 12.11 -2.25 15.83
C GLU A 129 10.84 -2.43 14.99
N GLY A 130 9.87 -1.53 15.14
CA GLY A 130 8.59 -1.62 14.40
C GLY A 130 8.77 -1.39 12.89
N TYR A 131 9.77 -0.58 12.50
CA TYR A 131 10.13 -0.39 11.10
C TYR A 131 10.75 -1.65 10.50
N PHE A 132 11.65 -2.30 11.24
CA PHE A 132 12.27 -3.55 10.83
C PHE A 132 11.31 -4.73 10.82
N ASP A 133 10.41 -4.83 11.79
CA ASP A 133 9.31 -5.79 11.76
C ASP A 133 8.45 -5.63 10.50
N ALA A 134 8.17 -4.39 10.14
CA ALA A 134 7.39 -4.11 8.94
C ALA A 134 8.14 -4.45 7.66
N LEU A 135 9.46 -4.28 7.63
CA LEU A 135 10.35 -4.68 6.53
C LEU A 135 10.38 -6.21 6.38
N LEU A 136 10.63 -6.96 7.45
CA LEU A 136 10.66 -8.42 7.44
C LEU A 136 9.31 -9.01 7.01
N ASN A 137 8.20 -8.48 7.54
CA ASN A 137 6.87 -8.86 7.09
C ASN A 137 6.62 -8.61 5.60
N MET A 138 7.14 -7.50 5.06
CA MET A 138 6.99 -7.20 3.62
C MET A 138 7.89 -8.09 2.78
N PHE A 139 9.09 -8.38 3.23
CA PHE A 139 10.04 -9.30 2.59
C PHE A 139 9.44 -10.70 2.45
N GLU A 140 8.85 -11.23 3.53
CA GLU A 140 8.15 -12.51 3.50
C GLU A 140 6.95 -12.50 2.54
N GLN A 141 6.14 -11.42 2.57
CA GLN A 141 5.01 -11.28 1.64
C GLN A 141 5.48 -11.21 0.18
N ALA A 142 6.60 -10.52 -0.09
CA ALA A 142 7.20 -10.49 -1.42
C ALA A 142 7.59 -11.89 -1.90
N LEU A 143 8.31 -12.67 -1.06
CA LEU A 143 8.67 -14.05 -1.36
C LEU A 143 7.45 -14.92 -1.68
N LYS A 144 6.39 -14.84 -0.85
CA LYS A 144 5.13 -15.59 -1.08
C LYS A 144 4.51 -15.30 -2.43
N VAL A 145 4.52 -14.06 -2.87
CA VAL A 145 3.97 -13.67 -4.19
C VAL A 145 4.92 -14.08 -5.31
N ILE A 146 6.21 -13.82 -5.15
CA ILE A 146 7.25 -14.12 -6.15
C ILE A 146 7.30 -15.62 -6.47
N CYS A 147 7.21 -16.49 -5.47
CA CYS A 147 7.21 -17.95 -5.68
C CYS A 147 6.03 -18.45 -6.50
N GLN A 148 4.96 -17.67 -6.65
CA GLN A 148 3.81 -18.00 -7.50
C GLN A 148 3.96 -17.48 -8.94
N LEU A 149 4.98 -16.67 -9.24
CA LEU A 149 5.22 -16.12 -10.56
C LEU A 149 5.91 -17.13 -11.50
N PRO A 150 5.73 -16.97 -12.82
CA PRO A 150 6.56 -17.68 -13.80
C PRO A 150 8.05 -17.43 -13.57
N ALA A 151 8.90 -18.39 -13.90
CA ALA A 151 10.34 -18.32 -13.67
C ALA A 151 10.99 -17.05 -14.24
N ALA A 152 10.56 -16.62 -15.43
CA ALA A 152 11.10 -15.43 -16.08
C ALA A 152 10.94 -14.13 -15.25
N ASP A 153 9.82 -14.00 -14.55
CA ASP A 153 9.53 -12.81 -13.71
C ASP A 153 10.09 -13.01 -12.29
N ARG A 154 10.07 -14.26 -11.81
CA ARG A 154 10.50 -14.62 -10.46
C ARG A 154 11.98 -14.36 -10.22
N ASP A 155 12.84 -14.90 -11.10
CA ASP A 155 14.28 -14.98 -10.85
C ASP A 155 14.92 -13.58 -10.72
N ALA A 156 14.48 -12.62 -11.52
CA ALA A 156 14.94 -11.24 -11.41
C ALA A 156 14.57 -10.57 -10.06
N LEU A 157 13.40 -10.89 -9.52
CA LEU A 157 12.92 -10.34 -8.24
C LEU A 157 13.62 -11.00 -7.05
N ILE A 158 13.91 -12.32 -7.13
CA ILE A 158 14.71 -13.02 -6.11
C ILE A 158 16.10 -12.40 -6.01
N VAL A 159 16.80 -12.19 -7.12
CA VAL A 159 18.13 -11.54 -7.12
C VAL A 159 18.08 -10.15 -6.44
N ARG A 160 17.00 -9.42 -6.59
CA ARG A 160 16.84 -8.12 -5.91
C ARG A 160 16.62 -8.29 -4.40
N LEU A 161 15.83 -9.28 -3.96
CA LEU A 161 15.68 -9.57 -2.53
C LEU A 161 16.97 -10.07 -1.89
N GLU A 162 17.77 -10.87 -2.60
CA GLU A 162 19.12 -11.26 -2.13
C GLU A 162 20.02 -10.04 -1.93
N ARG A 163 19.92 -9.04 -2.81
CA ARG A 163 20.64 -7.75 -2.62
C ARG A 163 20.12 -6.98 -1.42
N VAL A 164 18.80 -6.93 -1.24
CA VAL A 164 18.17 -6.33 -0.05
C VAL A 164 18.72 -6.98 1.21
N ARG A 165 18.76 -8.32 1.26
CA ARG A 165 19.34 -9.09 2.37
C ARG A 165 20.81 -8.72 2.59
N THR A 166 21.65 -8.74 1.53
CA THR A 166 23.06 -8.39 1.65
C THR A 166 23.28 -6.96 2.14
N THR A 167 22.44 -6.03 1.68
CA THR A 167 22.48 -4.63 2.11
C THR A 167 21.99 -4.47 3.55
N GLY A 168 21.07 -5.34 3.99
CA GLY A 168 20.52 -5.35 5.34
C GLY A 168 21.31 -6.16 6.37
N ASP A 169 22.44 -6.75 6.00
CA ASP A 169 23.26 -7.64 6.85
C ASP A 169 23.69 -6.99 8.18
N ASN A 170 23.98 -5.70 8.15
CA ASN A 170 24.44 -4.95 9.32
C ASN A 170 23.34 -4.16 10.05
N LEU A 171 22.07 -4.36 9.67
CA LEU A 171 20.96 -3.74 10.40
C LEU A 171 20.76 -4.42 11.75
N GLY A 172 20.39 -3.62 12.75
CA GLY A 172 20.07 -4.12 14.09
C GLY A 172 18.93 -5.13 14.12
N TYR A 173 18.62 -5.67 15.31
CA TYR A 173 17.48 -6.57 15.54
C TYR A 173 17.50 -7.86 14.71
N SER A 174 18.68 -8.38 14.36
CA SER A 174 18.85 -9.62 13.58
C SER A 174 18.18 -9.63 12.20
N VAL A 175 17.95 -8.46 11.61
CA VAL A 175 17.23 -8.32 10.32
C VAL A 175 17.88 -9.17 9.20
N GLY A 176 19.22 -9.20 9.12
CA GLY A 176 19.95 -10.00 8.12
C GLY A 176 19.71 -11.51 8.31
N ASP A 177 19.82 -12.01 9.53
CA ASP A 177 19.62 -13.43 9.86
C ASP A 177 18.18 -13.89 9.58
N ASP A 178 17.19 -13.03 9.90
CA ASP A 178 15.79 -13.29 9.62
C ASP A 178 15.50 -13.33 8.11
N MET A 179 16.10 -12.42 7.33
CA MET A 179 16.00 -12.45 5.87
C MET A 179 16.65 -13.69 5.26
N ASP A 180 17.79 -14.17 5.80
CA ASP A 180 18.43 -15.41 5.39
C ASP A 180 17.51 -16.61 5.63
N SER A 181 16.90 -16.68 6.80
CA SER A 181 15.96 -17.74 7.16
C SER A 181 14.76 -17.74 6.20
N LEU A 182 14.20 -16.57 5.90
CA LEU A 182 13.10 -16.43 4.95
C LEU A 182 13.50 -16.85 3.53
N LEU A 183 14.68 -16.46 3.05
CA LEU A 183 15.16 -16.91 1.74
C LEU A 183 15.32 -18.41 1.68
N ALA A 184 15.90 -19.04 2.70
CA ALA A 184 16.07 -20.49 2.77
C ALA A 184 14.72 -21.25 2.75
N ASP A 185 13.69 -20.69 3.39
CA ASP A 185 12.36 -21.30 3.46
C ASP A 185 11.61 -21.25 2.11
N TYR A 186 11.75 -20.16 1.36
CA TYR A 186 10.98 -19.92 0.14
C TYR A 186 11.73 -20.20 -1.16
N VAL A 187 13.07 -20.17 -1.14
CA VAL A 187 13.94 -20.34 -2.31
C VAL A 187 14.99 -21.44 -2.00
N PRO A 188 14.56 -22.69 -1.86
CA PRO A 188 15.50 -23.78 -1.62
C PRO A 188 16.47 -23.90 -2.79
N THR A 189 17.77 -23.99 -2.49
CA THR A 189 18.88 -24.19 -3.45
C THR A 189 18.86 -25.58 -4.09
#